data_647e4bf61f8ff5d61926f46b48cd8619
#
_entry.id   647e4bf61f8ff5d61926f46b48cd8619
#
_cell.length_a   1.000
_cell.length_b   1.000
_cell.length_c   1.000
_cell.angle_alpha   90.00
_cell.angle_beta   90.00
_cell.angle_gamma   90.00
#
_symmetry.space_group_name_H-M   'P 1'
#
loop_
_entity.id
_entity.type
_entity.pdbx_description
1 polymer ?
#
loop_
_entity_poly.entity_id
_entity_poly.type
_entity_poly.pdbx_seq_one_letter_code
_entity_poly.pdbx_strand_id
1 'polypeptide(L)'
;MAYYFNEVSHTFNEYLLVPGYSSSECVPANVSLKTPLVKYKKGEEPAISLNIPLTSAIMQSVSGEKLAVALAKEGGVSFIFGSQSIEDEAAMVARAKNFKAGFVISDSNITPDATLNDVIALKERNGHSTIAVTEDGSANGRLVGIVTSRDYRVSRMTGDEKVSSFMTPLEKLVTALDSTTLKEANDIIWDNKLNSLPIVDSEGNLRYFVFRKDYDAHKDNPNELLDADKRYVVGAGINTRDYAERIPALVEAGADVLCIDSSEGFSEWQSRTLAWVREHYGDSVKVGAGNVVDREGFLFLAEAGADFIKVGIGGGSICITRETKGIGRGQASALIDVCKARDEYFERTGVYIPVCSDGGIVYDHHMTLALAMGADFLMLGRYFARFDESPTNKISLKGTYYKEYWGEGSNRARNWQRYDLGGDKKLSFEEGVDSYVPYAGSLKDNVTLSLSKVKSTMCNCGALTIPELQQKAKLTLVSATSIVEGGAHDVVQKETYSDLKK
;
A
#
# COMPACT_ATOMS: atom_id res chain seq x y z
N MET A 1 24.34 27.50 -23.43
CA MET A 1 23.05 27.34 -24.13
C MET A 1 22.32 26.21 -23.47
N ALA A 2 21.02 26.33 -23.22
CA ALA A 2 20.23 25.25 -22.60
C ALA A 2 20.20 24.01 -23.50
N TYR A 3 20.13 22.83 -22.91
CA TYR A 3 19.90 21.59 -23.62
C TYR A 3 18.42 21.46 -23.98
N TYR A 4 18.11 20.98 -25.17
CA TYR A 4 16.75 20.76 -25.64
C TYR A 4 16.55 19.29 -25.98
N PHE A 5 15.50 18.67 -25.42
CA PHE A 5 15.00 17.39 -25.91
C PHE A 5 14.35 17.61 -27.28
N ASN A 6 14.78 16.87 -28.29
CA ASN A 6 14.23 17.00 -29.63
C ASN A 6 12.87 16.32 -29.82
N GLU A 7 12.47 15.47 -28.87
CA GLU A 7 11.22 14.73 -28.91
C GLU A 7 10.12 15.49 -28.17
N VAL A 8 8.90 15.40 -28.69
CA VAL A 8 7.71 15.92 -28.00
C VAL A 8 7.46 15.14 -26.72
N SER A 9 7.15 15.86 -25.66
CA SER A 9 6.86 15.27 -24.36
C SER A 9 5.41 14.81 -24.29
N HIS A 10 5.16 13.50 -24.31
CA HIS A 10 3.86 12.87 -24.44
C HIS A 10 3.25 12.43 -23.08
N THR A 11 1.92 12.39 -23.06
CA THR A 11 1.10 11.84 -21.96
C THR A 11 0.50 10.48 -22.34
N PHE A 12 -0.13 9.78 -21.39
CA PHE A 12 -0.75 8.48 -21.68
C PHE A 12 -1.89 8.56 -22.70
N ASN A 13 -2.66 9.66 -22.73
CA ASN A 13 -3.75 9.83 -23.70
C ASN A 13 -3.31 9.81 -25.17
N GLU A 14 -2.03 10.02 -25.42
CA GLU A 14 -1.47 10.07 -26.79
C GLU A 14 -1.02 8.70 -27.28
N TYR A 15 -1.27 7.62 -26.50
CA TYR A 15 -0.90 6.27 -26.87
C TYR A 15 -2.07 5.31 -26.83
N LEU A 16 -2.03 4.31 -27.71
CA LEU A 16 -2.87 3.13 -27.68
C LEU A 16 -2.00 1.88 -27.74
N LEU A 17 -2.48 0.79 -27.13
CA LEU A 17 -1.92 -0.55 -27.31
C LEU A 17 -2.46 -1.17 -28.59
N VAL A 18 -1.57 -1.68 -29.41
CA VAL A 18 -1.92 -2.49 -30.59
C VAL A 18 -2.07 -3.94 -30.14
N PRO A 19 -3.20 -4.62 -30.43
CA PRO A 19 -3.40 -5.99 -30.03
C PRO A 19 -2.27 -6.91 -30.53
N GLY A 20 -1.87 -7.85 -29.67
CA GLY A 20 -0.94 -8.92 -29.99
C GLY A 20 -1.65 -10.24 -30.27
N TYR A 21 -0.88 -11.31 -30.48
CA TYR A 21 -1.41 -12.66 -30.56
C TYR A 21 -1.89 -13.12 -29.18
N SER A 22 -3.17 -13.46 -29.08
CA SER A 22 -3.80 -13.95 -27.86
C SER A 22 -4.07 -15.46 -28.03
N SER A 23 -3.43 -16.28 -27.19
CA SER A 23 -3.64 -17.73 -27.17
C SER A 23 -4.87 -18.10 -26.34
N SER A 24 -5.28 -19.36 -26.34
CA SER A 24 -6.36 -19.88 -25.49
C SER A 24 -6.07 -19.77 -23.98
N GLU A 25 -4.82 -19.58 -23.58
CA GLU A 25 -4.39 -19.35 -22.20
C GLU A 25 -4.56 -17.91 -21.75
N CYS A 26 -4.70 -16.97 -22.70
CA CYS A 26 -4.89 -15.54 -22.41
C CYS A 26 -6.32 -15.26 -21.95
N VAL A 27 -6.63 -15.73 -20.75
CA VAL A 27 -7.87 -15.43 -20.04
C VAL A 27 -7.55 -14.68 -18.74
N PRO A 28 -8.39 -13.74 -18.30
CA PRO A 28 -8.10 -12.90 -17.11
C PRO A 28 -7.76 -13.67 -15.84
N ALA A 29 -8.30 -14.88 -15.68
CA ALA A 29 -8.03 -15.76 -14.54
C ALA A 29 -6.57 -16.24 -14.48
N ASN A 30 -5.89 -16.35 -15.62
CA ASN A 30 -4.49 -16.78 -15.72
C ASN A 30 -3.49 -15.61 -15.60
N VAL A 31 -3.98 -14.36 -15.60
CA VAL A 31 -3.12 -13.19 -15.53
C VAL A 31 -2.66 -12.95 -14.09
N SER A 32 -1.34 -12.97 -13.88
CA SER A 32 -0.69 -12.55 -12.64
C SER A 32 -0.30 -11.08 -12.72
N LEU A 33 -0.71 -10.31 -11.71
CA LEU A 33 -0.34 -8.91 -11.54
C LEU A 33 0.77 -8.73 -10.49
N LYS A 34 1.37 -9.84 -10.03
CA LYS A 34 2.47 -9.81 -9.06
C LYS A 34 3.67 -9.05 -9.66
N THR A 35 4.26 -8.15 -8.86
CA THR A 35 5.34 -7.28 -9.29
C THR A 35 6.28 -6.95 -8.12
N PRO A 36 7.60 -6.71 -8.36
CA PRO A 36 8.50 -6.31 -7.28
C PRO A 36 8.19 -4.90 -6.77
N LEU A 37 8.26 -4.71 -5.46
CA LEU A 37 8.20 -3.39 -4.84
C LEU A 37 9.59 -2.80 -4.60
N VAL A 38 10.57 -3.63 -4.26
CA VAL A 38 11.92 -3.21 -3.86
C VAL A 38 12.99 -3.88 -4.72
N LYS A 39 14.18 -3.25 -4.78
CA LYS A 39 15.33 -3.75 -5.55
C LYS A 39 15.70 -5.19 -5.18
N TYR A 40 16.22 -5.91 -6.16
CA TYR A 40 16.73 -7.27 -6.01
C TYR A 40 17.87 -7.55 -7.02
N LYS A 41 18.70 -8.54 -6.73
CA LYS A 41 19.77 -8.96 -7.65
C LYS A 41 19.26 -10.01 -8.63
N LYS A 42 19.90 -10.06 -9.79
CA LYS A 42 19.60 -11.06 -10.83
C LYS A 42 19.67 -12.47 -10.26
N GLY A 43 18.57 -13.21 -10.36
CA GLY A 43 18.45 -14.57 -9.85
C GLY A 43 17.98 -14.67 -8.40
N GLU A 44 17.73 -13.53 -7.74
CA GLU A 44 17.12 -13.49 -6.40
C GLU A 44 15.65 -13.05 -6.50
N GLU A 45 14.85 -13.41 -5.49
CA GLU A 45 13.50 -12.88 -5.33
C GLU A 45 13.54 -11.53 -4.58
N PRO A 46 12.68 -10.57 -4.93
CA PRO A 46 12.60 -9.32 -4.18
C PRO A 46 12.09 -9.56 -2.75
N ALA A 47 12.68 -8.87 -1.77
CA ALA A 47 12.28 -8.98 -0.37
C ALA A 47 10.80 -8.62 -0.12
N ILE A 48 10.24 -7.71 -0.93
CA ILE A 48 8.82 -7.33 -0.90
C ILE A 48 8.32 -7.28 -2.34
N SER A 49 7.24 -8.01 -2.62
CA SER A 49 6.50 -7.97 -3.88
C SER A 49 5.06 -7.56 -3.62
N LEU A 50 4.46 -6.83 -4.54
CA LEU A 50 3.03 -6.54 -4.56
C LEU A 50 2.27 -7.68 -5.26
N ASN A 51 1.07 -8.00 -4.78
CA ASN A 51 0.16 -8.94 -5.47
C ASN A 51 -0.67 -8.23 -6.55
N ILE A 52 -0.84 -6.92 -6.45
CA ILE A 52 -1.40 -6.03 -7.49
C ILE A 52 -0.49 -4.81 -7.65
N PRO A 53 -0.33 -4.23 -8.84
CA PRO A 53 0.62 -3.16 -9.10
C PRO A 53 0.12 -1.77 -8.67
N LEU A 54 -0.54 -1.68 -7.52
CA LEU A 54 -1.15 -0.43 -7.07
C LEU A 54 -0.62 0.00 -5.71
N THR A 55 -0.24 1.27 -5.62
CA THR A 55 0.13 1.93 -4.37
C THR A 55 -0.60 3.27 -4.25
N SER A 56 -0.83 3.74 -3.02
CA SER A 56 -1.49 5.02 -2.80
C SER A 56 -0.47 6.16 -2.65
N ALA A 57 -0.85 7.35 -3.13
CA ALA A 57 -0.01 8.54 -3.04
C ALA A 57 0.16 8.99 -1.58
N ILE A 58 1.35 9.51 -1.26
CA ILE A 58 1.74 9.99 0.06
C ILE A 58 1.09 11.36 0.31
N MET A 59 -0.21 11.35 0.62
CA MET A 59 -0.99 12.58 0.72
C MET A 59 -1.98 12.51 1.89
N GLN A 60 -2.11 13.62 2.64
CA GLN A 60 -3.08 13.76 3.73
C GLN A 60 -4.51 13.40 3.31
N SER A 61 -4.89 13.77 2.09
CA SER A 61 -6.22 13.53 1.56
C SER A 61 -6.44 12.13 0.99
N VAL A 62 -5.41 11.25 0.99
CA VAL A 62 -5.45 9.94 0.34
C VAL A 62 -5.13 8.80 1.30
N SER A 63 -3.98 8.84 1.96
CA SER A 63 -3.33 7.67 2.54
C SER A 63 -3.29 7.68 4.06
N GLY A 64 -4.39 7.31 4.70
CA GLY A 64 -4.47 7.05 6.14
C GLY A 64 -4.50 5.55 6.45
N GLU A 65 -4.61 5.21 7.72
CA GLU A 65 -4.59 3.83 8.22
C GLU A 65 -5.69 2.93 7.63
N LYS A 66 -6.91 3.48 7.42
CA LYS A 66 -8.03 2.72 6.84
C LYS A 66 -7.74 2.32 5.40
N LEU A 67 -7.19 3.24 4.62
CA LEU A 67 -6.79 2.95 3.24
C LEU A 67 -5.62 1.96 3.21
N ALA A 68 -4.67 2.07 4.14
CA ALA A 68 -3.54 1.15 4.22
C ALA A 68 -4.01 -0.30 4.41
N VAL A 69 -4.92 -0.52 5.36
CA VAL A 69 -5.54 -1.84 5.58
C VAL A 69 -6.33 -2.31 4.36
N ALA A 70 -7.17 -1.45 3.79
CA ALA A 70 -8.03 -1.81 2.66
C ALA A 70 -7.20 -2.17 1.41
N LEU A 71 -6.16 -1.41 1.11
CA LEU A 71 -5.32 -1.65 -0.05
C LEU A 71 -4.45 -2.91 0.13
N ALA A 72 -3.94 -3.16 1.35
CA ALA A 72 -3.21 -4.39 1.65
C ALA A 72 -4.09 -5.64 1.53
N LYS A 73 -5.39 -5.57 1.88
CA LYS A 73 -6.36 -6.65 1.63
C LYS A 73 -6.51 -7.01 0.16
N GLU A 74 -6.40 -6.03 -0.71
CA GLU A 74 -6.46 -6.24 -2.17
C GLU A 74 -5.11 -6.62 -2.78
N GLY A 75 -4.00 -6.54 -2.00
CA GLY A 75 -2.67 -6.95 -2.43
C GLY A 75 -1.73 -5.82 -2.86
N GLY A 76 -2.11 -4.57 -2.64
CA GLY A 76 -1.27 -3.39 -2.85
C GLY A 76 -0.67 -2.84 -1.55
N VAL A 77 0.01 -1.70 -1.62
CA VAL A 77 0.59 -1.00 -0.47
C VAL A 77 0.17 0.46 -0.44
N SER A 78 -0.28 0.91 0.72
CA SER A 78 -0.49 2.34 0.97
C SER A 78 0.72 2.92 1.70
N PHE A 79 1.15 4.09 1.26
CA PHE A 79 2.16 4.88 1.97
C PHE A 79 1.47 5.93 2.83
N ILE A 80 1.45 5.72 4.14
CA ILE A 80 0.87 6.69 5.09
C ILE A 80 1.58 8.03 4.94
N PHE A 81 0.82 9.12 4.96
CA PHE A 81 1.36 10.46 4.68
C PHE A 81 2.28 10.97 5.79
N GLY A 82 3.45 11.52 5.41
CA GLY A 82 4.45 12.08 6.33
C GLY A 82 4.21 13.54 6.71
N SER A 83 3.18 14.21 6.14
CA SER A 83 2.83 15.60 6.45
C SER A 83 2.01 15.70 7.75
N GLN A 84 2.57 15.17 8.84
CA GLN A 84 2.02 15.15 10.20
C GLN A 84 3.16 14.97 11.21
N SER A 85 2.85 14.97 12.52
CA SER A 85 3.86 14.70 13.54
C SER A 85 4.43 13.28 13.40
N ILE A 86 5.64 13.08 13.90
CA ILE A 86 6.30 11.76 13.90
C ILE A 86 5.47 10.76 14.70
N GLU A 87 4.95 11.21 15.84
CA GLU A 87 4.15 10.40 16.75
C GLU A 87 2.82 9.97 16.12
N ASP A 88 2.13 10.88 15.43
CA ASP A 88 0.85 10.58 14.78
C ASP A 88 1.03 9.60 13.62
N GLU A 89 2.06 9.80 12.80
CA GLU A 89 2.37 8.90 11.69
C GLU A 89 2.75 7.50 12.18
N ALA A 90 3.65 7.42 13.17
CA ALA A 90 4.04 6.15 13.79
C ALA A 90 2.83 5.44 14.42
N ALA A 91 1.94 6.17 15.08
CA ALA A 91 0.71 5.62 15.62
C ALA A 91 -0.24 5.08 14.53
N MET A 92 -0.36 5.78 13.38
CA MET A 92 -1.15 5.28 12.23
C MET A 92 -0.54 4.00 11.65
N VAL A 93 0.78 3.95 11.47
CA VAL A 93 1.50 2.76 11.03
C VAL A 93 1.25 1.60 11.98
N ALA A 94 1.45 1.80 13.27
CA ALA A 94 1.23 0.77 14.29
C ALA A 94 -0.21 0.24 14.29
N ARG A 95 -1.23 1.13 14.16
CA ARG A 95 -2.63 0.69 14.07
C ARG A 95 -2.91 -0.13 12.81
N ALA A 96 -2.35 0.25 11.66
CA ALA A 96 -2.48 -0.52 10.43
C ALA A 96 -1.78 -1.89 10.53
N LYS A 97 -0.58 -1.95 11.12
CA LYS A 97 0.16 -3.19 11.36
C LYS A 97 -0.53 -4.13 12.33
N ASN A 98 -1.19 -3.59 13.35
CA ASN A 98 -1.93 -4.37 14.34
C ASN A 98 -3.34 -4.75 13.88
N PHE A 99 -3.73 -4.35 12.66
CA PHE A 99 -5.02 -4.77 12.11
C PHE A 99 -4.99 -6.26 11.74
N LYS A 100 -6.08 -6.97 12.08
CA LYS A 100 -6.18 -8.43 12.02
C LYS A 100 -6.25 -8.98 10.59
N ALA A 101 -5.26 -9.77 10.21
CA ALA A 101 -5.19 -10.46 8.91
C ALA A 101 -5.39 -11.99 9.01
N GLY A 102 -6.29 -12.43 9.91
CA GLY A 102 -6.58 -13.86 10.14
C GLY A 102 -5.68 -14.49 11.20
N PHE A 103 -4.38 -14.24 11.21
CA PHE A 103 -3.49 -14.54 12.34
C PHE A 103 -3.35 -13.30 13.21
N VAL A 104 -3.66 -13.42 14.50
CA VAL A 104 -3.73 -12.29 15.43
C VAL A 104 -2.74 -12.48 16.55
N ILE A 105 -1.78 -11.56 16.71
CA ILE A 105 -0.97 -11.50 17.92
C ILE A 105 -1.89 -11.16 19.08
N SER A 106 -1.80 -11.89 20.18
CA SER A 106 -2.64 -11.66 21.36
C SER A 106 -2.24 -10.34 22.05
N ASP A 107 -3.18 -9.42 22.16
CA ASP A 107 -3.08 -8.20 22.95
C ASP A 107 -3.73 -8.33 24.33
N SER A 108 -4.22 -9.52 24.63
CA SER A 108 -4.95 -9.85 25.86
C SER A 108 -4.35 -11.10 26.46
N ASN A 109 -3.32 -10.90 27.29
CA ASN A 109 -2.55 -11.96 27.92
C ASN A 109 -2.52 -11.77 29.42
N ILE A 110 -2.49 -12.87 30.15
CA ILE A 110 -2.50 -12.87 31.62
C ILE A 110 -1.71 -14.07 32.16
N THR A 111 -1.23 -13.98 33.39
CA THR A 111 -0.58 -15.11 34.08
C THR A 111 -1.58 -16.04 34.76
N PRO A 112 -1.24 -17.32 35.03
CA PRO A 112 -2.10 -18.23 35.79
C PRO A 112 -2.43 -17.76 37.21
N ASP A 113 -1.56 -16.95 37.81
CA ASP A 113 -1.71 -16.41 39.16
C ASP A 113 -2.55 -15.14 39.27
N ALA A 114 -2.89 -14.51 38.15
CA ALA A 114 -3.80 -13.38 38.12
C ALA A 114 -5.22 -13.78 38.56
N THR A 115 -6.06 -12.80 38.84
CA THR A 115 -7.42 -13.01 39.42
C THR A 115 -8.51 -12.83 38.36
N LEU A 116 -9.74 -13.22 38.69
CA LEU A 116 -10.92 -12.94 37.87
C LEU A 116 -11.13 -11.42 37.67
N ASN A 117 -10.86 -10.62 38.70
CA ASN A 117 -10.95 -9.15 38.59
C ASN A 117 -9.97 -8.62 37.52
N ASP A 118 -8.77 -9.18 37.44
CA ASP A 118 -7.79 -8.81 36.40
C ASP A 118 -8.28 -9.20 34.99
N VAL A 119 -8.93 -10.36 34.86
CA VAL A 119 -9.59 -10.81 33.61
C VAL A 119 -10.66 -9.84 33.17
N ILE A 120 -11.53 -9.39 34.12
CA ILE A 120 -12.61 -8.45 33.85
C ILE A 120 -12.04 -7.10 33.41
N ALA A 121 -11.06 -6.57 34.15
CA ALA A 121 -10.39 -5.30 33.83
C ALA A 121 -9.70 -5.34 32.44
N LEU A 122 -9.03 -6.45 32.14
CA LEU A 122 -8.39 -6.65 30.82
C LEU A 122 -9.42 -6.68 29.69
N LYS A 123 -10.55 -7.37 29.91
CA LYS A 123 -11.64 -7.43 28.94
C LYS A 123 -12.31 -6.07 28.72
N GLU A 124 -12.54 -5.29 29.79
CA GLU A 124 -13.09 -3.93 29.67
C GLU A 124 -12.14 -3.01 28.89
N ARG A 125 -10.85 -3.11 29.13
CA ARG A 125 -9.82 -2.31 28.44
C ARG A 125 -9.69 -2.65 26.97
N ASN A 126 -9.65 -3.94 26.63
CA ASN A 126 -9.30 -4.42 25.27
C ASN A 126 -10.53 -4.87 24.45
N GLY A 127 -11.69 -5.09 25.09
CA GLY A 127 -12.92 -5.52 24.42
C GLY A 127 -12.90 -6.98 23.92
N HIS A 128 -11.88 -7.78 24.25
CA HIS A 128 -11.74 -9.15 23.76
C HIS A 128 -12.34 -10.19 24.70
N SER A 129 -12.97 -11.22 24.12
CA SER A 129 -13.61 -12.31 24.86
C SER A 129 -12.73 -13.55 25.05
N THR A 130 -11.59 -13.62 24.38
CA THR A 130 -10.58 -14.68 24.51
C THR A 130 -9.30 -14.06 25.01
N ILE A 131 -8.79 -14.56 26.12
CA ILE A 131 -7.57 -14.10 26.79
C ILE A 131 -6.60 -15.27 26.83
N ALA A 132 -5.37 -15.08 26.38
CA ALA A 132 -4.33 -16.07 26.49
C ALA A 132 -3.81 -16.12 27.92
N VAL A 133 -3.57 -17.33 28.43
CA VAL A 133 -2.86 -17.52 29.68
C VAL A 133 -1.47 -18.04 29.33
N THR A 134 -0.47 -17.21 29.58
CA THR A 134 0.94 -17.56 29.34
C THR A 134 1.71 -17.56 30.67
N GLU A 135 2.81 -18.29 30.75
CA GLU A 135 3.58 -18.40 32.01
C GLU A 135 3.98 -17.05 32.59
N ASP A 136 4.36 -16.11 31.73
CA ASP A 136 4.85 -14.78 32.11
C ASP A 136 3.86 -13.63 31.82
N GLY A 137 2.68 -13.93 31.24
CA GLY A 137 1.68 -12.93 30.85
C GLY A 137 2.04 -12.16 29.56
N SER A 138 3.09 -12.54 28.85
CA SER A 138 3.48 -11.89 27.59
C SER A 138 2.74 -12.46 26.39
N ALA A 139 2.72 -11.72 25.29
CA ALA A 139 2.10 -12.11 24.02
C ALA A 139 2.79 -13.33 23.36
N ASN A 140 4.06 -13.55 23.67
CA ASN A 140 4.89 -14.61 23.09
C ASN A 140 5.38 -15.61 24.18
N GLY A 141 4.81 -15.56 25.38
CA GLY A 141 5.14 -16.47 26.46
C GLY A 141 4.64 -17.88 26.19
N ARG A 142 5.16 -18.86 26.96
CA ARG A 142 4.70 -20.24 26.86
C ARG A 142 3.22 -20.33 27.21
N LEU A 143 2.43 -20.91 26.30
CA LEU A 143 0.99 -21.04 26.47
C LEU A 143 0.68 -22.11 27.52
N VAL A 144 -0.14 -21.76 28.53
CA VAL A 144 -0.61 -22.69 29.57
C VAL A 144 -2.12 -22.88 29.55
N GLY A 145 -2.85 -21.98 28.91
CA GLY A 145 -4.30 -22.09 28.79
C GLY A 145 -4.93 -20.89 28.10
N ILE A 146 -6.27 -20.85 28.08
CA ILE A 146 -7.04 -19.69 27.67
C ILE A 146 -8.18 -19.45 28.64
N VAL A 147 -8.64 -18.18 28.70
CA VAL A 147 -9.90 -17.80 29.39
C VAL A 147 -10.86 -17.23 28.37
N THR A 148 -12.09 -17.71 28.40
CA THR A 148 -13.19 -17.21 27.61
C THR A 148 -14.40 -16.87 28.49
N SER A 149 -15.40 -16.18 27.97
CA SER A 149 -16.64 -15.88 28.72
C SER A 149 -17.43 -17.14 29.18
N ARG A 150 -17.05 -18.33 28.74
CA ARG A 150 -17.64 -19.61 29.15
C ARG A 150 -17.00 -20.21 30.39
N ASP A 151 -15.80 -19.76 30.75
CA ASP A 151 -14.98 -20.33 31.83
C ASP A 151 -15.32 -19.72 33.19
N TYR A 152 -16.03 -18.59 33.25
CA TYR A 152 -16.39 -17.92 34.51
C TYR A 152 -17.82 -17.35 34.50
N ARG A 153 -18.38 -17.20 35.70
CA ARG A 153 -19.67 -16.54 35.93
C ARG A 153 -19.54 -15.51 37.06
N VAL A 154 -19.48 -14.24 36.70
CA VAL A 154 -19.32 -13.13 37.65
C VAL A 154 -20.35 -13.19 38.81
N SER A 155 -21.61 -13.64 38.57
CA SER A 155 -22.63 -13.77 39.58
C SER A 155 -22.42 -14.91 40.60
N ARG A 156 -21.43 -15.77 40.41
CA ARG A 156 -21.14 -16.94 41.25
C ARG A 156 -19.73 -17.00 41.80
N MET A 157 -18.92 -15.98 41.47
CA MET A 157 -17.50 -15.91 41.82
C MET A 157 -17.24 -14.60 42.58
N THR A 158 -16.23 -14.61 43.46
CA THR A 158 -15.91 -13.45 44.32
C THR A 158 -15.03 -12.41 43.62
N GLY A 159 -14.36 -12.79 42.52
CA GLY A 159 -13.40 -11.96 41.81
C GLY A 159 -11.94 -12.22 42.15
N ASP A 160 -11.67 -12.88 43.28
CA ASP A 160 -10.31 -13.16 43.77
C ASP A 160 -9.81 -14.56 43.38
N GLU A 161 -10.64 -15.35 42.69
CA GLU A 161 -10.24 -16.66 42.18
C GLU A 161 -9.11 -16.52 41.17
N LYS A 162 -8.06 -17.37 41.32
CA LYS A 162 -6.94 -17.43 40.41
C LYS A 162 -7.37 -17.95 39.04
N VAL A 163 -6.82 -17.37 37.97
CA VAL A 163 -7.05 -17.78 36.58
C VAL A 163 -6.79 -19.27 36.39
N SER A 164 -5.76 -19.82 37.01
CA SER A 164 -5.44 -21.26 36.98
C SER A 164 -6.55 -22.18 37.46
N SER A 165 -7.48 -21.68 38.28
CA SER A 165 -8.58 -22.50 38.83
C SER A 165 -9.78 -22.62 37.87
N PHE A 166 -9.94 -21.69 36.92
CA PHE A 166 -11.09 -21.68 36.02
C PHE A 166 -10.74 -21.59 34.53
N MET A 167 -9.48 -21.36 34.18
CA MET A 167 -9.07 -21.36 32.77
C MET A 167 -9.29 -22.73 32.11
N THR A 168 -9.41 -22.74 30.80
CA THR A 168 -9.27 -23.98 30.01
C THR A 168 -7.77 -24.26 29.84
N PRO A 169 -7.22 -25.31 30.49
CA PRO A 169 -5.80 -25.58 30.47
C PRO A 169 -5.34 -26.14 29.10
N LEU A 170 -4.04 -26.04 28.80
CA LEU A 170 -3.44 -26.39 27.51
C LEU A 170 -3.78 -27.84 27.07
N GLU A 171 -3.83 -28.81 28.01
CA GLU A 171 -4.12 -30.22 27.70
C GLU A 171 -5.53 -30.44 27.13
N LYS A 172 -6.43 -29.47 27.33
CA LYS A 172 -7.80 -29.48 26.79
C LYS A 172 -7.96 -28.62 25.54
N LEU A 173 -6.89 -27.94 25.11
CA LEU A 173 -6.93 -27.08 23.94
C LEU A 173 -6.46 -27.84 22.69
N VAL A 174 -7.09 -27.50 21.58
CA VAL A 174 -6.52 -27.80 20.26
C VAL A 174 -5.64 -26.62 19.88
N THR A 175 -4.39 -26.90 19.56
CA THR A 175 -3.41 -25.91 19.07
C THR A 175 -2.87 -26.34 17.70
N ALA A 176 -2.26 -25.43 16.97
CA ALA A 176 -1.54 -25.72 15.74
C ALA A 176 -0.17 -25.04 15.75
N LEU A 177 0.75 -25.49 14.91
CA LEU A 177 2.08 -24.91 14.79
C LEU A 177 2.07 -23.62 13.96
N ASP A 178 3.07 -22.79 14.16
CA ASP A 178 3.25 -21.53 13.42
C ASP A 178 3.52 -21.71 11.92
N SER A 179 3.91 -22.91 11.49
CA SER A 179 3.99 -23.32 10.08
C SER A 179 2.63 -23.57 9.42
N THR A 180 1.54 -23.64 10.21
CA THR A 180 0.17 -23.91 9.72
C THR A 180 -0.32 -22.74 8.85
N THR A 181 -0.82 -23.07 7.67
CA THR A 181 -1.47 -22.07 6.79
C THR A 181 -2.83 -21.64 7.36
N LEU A 182 -3.31 -20.48 6.96
CA LEU A 182 -4.62 -20.00 7.42
C LEU A 182 -5.76 -20.96 6.99
N LYS A 183 -5.65 -21.58 5.82
CA LYS A 183 -6.59 -22.59 5.35
C LYS A 183 -6.61 -23.79 6.30
N GLU A 184 -5.47 -24.37 6.59
CA GLU A 184 -5.36 -25.51 7.53
C GLU A 184 -5.87 -25.16 8.92
N ALA A 185 -5.52 -23.95 9.42
CA ALA A 185 -6.02 -23.47 10.71
C ALA A 185 -7.56 -23.36 10.73
N ASN A 186 -8.16 -22.95 9.64
CA ASN A 186 -9.60 -22.88 9.51
C ASN A 186 -10.26 -24.26 9.39
N ASP A 187 -9.64 -25.20 8.70
CA ASP A 187 -10.10 -26.60 8.66
C ASP A 187 -10.07 -27.20 10.08
N ILE A 188 -9.00 -26.98 10.85
CA ILE A 188 -8.90 -27.39 12.26
C ILE A 188 -10.03 -26.75 13.11
N ILE A 189 -10.28 -25.46 12.96
CA ILE A 189 -11.34 -24.71 13.67
C ILE A 189 -12.72 -25.32 13.35
N TRP A 190 -12.97 -25.64 12.08
CA TRP A 190 -14.22 -26.18 11.63
C TRP A 190 -14.47 -27.60 12.16
N ASP A 191 -13.49 -28.48 11.97
CA ASP A 191 -13.58 -29.90 12.36
C ASP A 191 -13.75 -30.07 13.88
N ASN A 192 -13.08 -29.23 14.66
CA ASN A 192 -13.13 -29.27 16.13
C ASN A 192 -14.20 -28.31 16.70
N LYS A 193 -14.99 -27.60 15.88
CA LYS A 193 -16.05 -26.68 16.29
C LYS A 193 -15.55 -25.56 17.24
N LEU A 194 -14.33 -25.07 16.99
CA LEU A 194 -13.69 -24.03 17.79
C LEU A 194 -14.18 -22.64 17.40
N ASN A 195 -14.05 -21.68 18.35
CA ASN A 195 -14.19 -20.25 18.06
C ASN A 195 -12.84 -19.56 17.85
N SER A 196 -11.78 -20.12 18.43
CA SER A 196 -10.40 -19.64 18.32
C SER A 196 -9.44 -20.82 18.37
N LEU A 197 -8.34 -20.69 17.64
CA LEU A 197 -7.25 -21.68 17.59
C LEU A 197 -5.96 -20.98 17.99
N PRO A 198 -5.34 -21.32 19.13
CA PRO A 198 -4.00 -20.86 19.46
C PRO A 198 -2.98 -21.48 18.50
N ILE A 199 -2.08 -20.67 17.99
CA ILE A 199 -0.95 -21.07 17.16
C ILE A 199 0.32 -20.91 18.00
N VAL A 200 1.07 -21.98 18.13
CA VAL A 200 2.28 -22.06 18.95
C VAL A 200 3.51 -22.44 18.11
N ASP A 201 4.68 -22.06 18.57
CA ASP A 201 5.93 -22.55 17.98
C ASP A 201 6.28 -23.98 18.48
N SER A 202 7.41 -24.52 18.00
CA SER A 202 7.89 -25.84 18.40
C SER A 202 8.24 -25.98 19.88
N GLU A 203 8.42 -24.85 20.61
CA GLU A 203 8.73 -24.80 22.03
C GLU A 203 7.47 -24.60 22.88
N GLY A 204 6.30 -24.42 22.25
CA GLY A 204 5.02 -24.21 22.90
C GLY A 204 4.73 -22.75 23.28
N ASN A 205 5.51 -21.78 22.76
CA ASN A 205 5.24 -20.38 22.97
C ASN A 205 4.10 -19.91 22.06
N LEU A 206 3.23 -19.06 22.57
CA LEU A 206 2.14 -18.49 21.79
C LEU A 206 2.71 -17.56 20.72
N ARG A 207 2.25 -17.77 19.47
CA ARG A 207 2.61 -16.90 18.35
C ARG A 207 1.39 -16.10 17.87
N TYR A 208 0.26 -16.77 17.63
CA TYR A 208 -0.95 -16.16 17.11
C TYR A 208 -2.21 -16.81 17.65
N PHE A 209 -3.34 -16.14 17.46
CA PHE A 209 -4.66 -16.77 17.42
C PHE A 209 -5.23 -16.69 16.00
N VAL A 210 -5.99 -17.72 15.62
CA VAL A 210 -6.91 -17.68 14.49
C VAL A 210 -8.33 -17.75 15.02
N PHE A 211 -9.19 -16.81 14.61
CA PHE A 211 -10.58 -16.77 15.04
C PHE A 211 -11.51 -17.17 13.90
N ARG A 212 -12.51 -17.97 14.20
CA ARG A 212 -13.51 -18.41 13.22
C ARG A 212 -14.17 -17.25 12.45
N LYS A 213 -14.41 -16.12 13.12
CA LYS A 213 -15.01 -14.91 12.52
C LYS A 213 -14.12 -14.25 11.47
N ASP A 214 -12.81 -14.48 11.52
CA ASP A 214 -11.84 -13.84 10.61
C ASP A 214 -11.63 -14.67 9.32
N TYR A 215 -12.13 -15.91 9.30
CA TYR A 215 -12.04 -16.80 8.13
C TYR A 215 -12.78 -16.28 6.90
N ASP A 216 -14.01 -15.83 7.11
CA ASP A 216 -14.81 -15.31 6.00
C ASP A 216 -14.14 -14.06 5.39
N ALA A 217 -13.55 -13.21 6.24
CA ALA A 217 -12.80 -12.03 5.79
C ALA A 217 -11.59 -12.39 4.91
N HIS A 218 -10.83 -13.43 5.27
CA HIS A 218 -9.69 -13.89 4.46
C HIS A 218 -10.14 -14.54 3.14
N LYS A 219 -11.21 -15.35 3.16
CA LYS A 219 -11.78 -15.97 1.96
C LYS A 219 -12.20 -14.91 0.93
N ASP A 220 -12.67 -13.77 1.42
CA ASP A 220 -13.08 -12.64 0.59
C ASP A 220 -11.91 -11.81 0.04
N ASN A 221 -10.68 -12.01 0.55
CA ASN A 221 -9.48 -11.26 0.17
C ASN A 221 -8.29 -12.19 -0.15
N PRO A 222 -8.36 -13.00 -1.23
CA PRO A 222 -7.34 -14.01 -1.54
C PRO A 222 -5.98 -13.42 -1.96
N ASN A 223 -5.94 -12.12 -2.24
CA ASN A 223 -4.74 -11.40 -2.67
C ASN A 223 -4.05 -10.62 -1.53
N GLU A 224 -4.45 -10.81 -0.28
CA GLU A 224 -3.86 -10.08 0.85
C GLU A 224 -2.33 -10.01 0.79
N LEU A 225 -1.78 -8.83 1.05
CA LEU A 225 -0.34 -8.62 1.13
C LEU A 225 0.11 -8.59 2.59
N LEU A 226 0.81 -9.65 2.98
CA LEU A 226 1.26 -9.88 4.34
C LEU A 226 2.79 -9.92 4.43
N ASP A 227 3.32 -9.45 5.56
CA ASP A 227 4.72 -9.63 5.94
C ASP A 227 5.00 -11.07 6.45
N ALA A 228 6.25 -11.34 6.85
CA ALA A 228 6.65 -12.63 7.38
C ALA A 228 5.92 -13.00 8.69
N ASP A 229 5.47 -11.99 9.44
CA ASP A 229 4.69 -12.15 10.68
C ASP A 229 3.18 -12.19 10.43
N LYS A 230 2.76 -12.33 9.16
CA LYS A 230 1.35 -12.41 8.73
C LYS A 230 0.54 -11.15 9.08
N ARG A 231 1.21 -10.01 9.15
CA ARG A 231 0.57 -8.68 9.29
C ARG A 231 0.54 -7.98 7.94
N TYR A 232 -0.38 -7.04 7.76
CA TYR A 232 -0.45 -6.26 6.52
C TYR A 232 0.86 -5.49 6.27
N VAL A 233 1.32 -5.51 5.02
CA VAL A 233 2.45 -4.67 4.58
C VAL A 233 1.99 -3.22 4.51
N VAL A 234 2.72 -2.34 5.18
CA VAL A 234 2.41 -0.91 5.30
C VAL A 234 3.63 -0.09 4.91
N GLY A 235 3.40 0.87 4.00
CA GLY A 235 4.38 1.89 3.66
C GLY A 235 4.19 3.17 4.47
N ALA A 236 5.24 3.97 4.57
CA ALA A 236 5.19 5.30 5.19
C ALA A 236 6.00 6.32 4.41
N GLY A 237 5.50 7.55 4.34
CA GLY A 237 6.16 8.66 3.69
C GLY A 237 7.16 9.34 4.62
N ILE A 238 8.34 9.65 4.11
CA ILE A 238 9.35 10.43 4.84
C ILE A 238 9.73 11.67 4.04
N ASN A 239 10.30 12.65 4.71
CA ASN A 239 10.85 13.85 4.09
C ASN A 239 12.38 13.91 4.27
N THR A 240 13.02 14.89 3.67
CA THR A 240 14.48 15.08 3.72
C THR A 240 14.96 15.97 4.86
N ARG A 241 14.14 16.24 5.89
CA ARG A 241 14.49 17.16 6.99
C ARG A 241 14.61 16.45 8.33
N ASP A 242 13.52 15.79 8.76
CA ASP A 242 13.41 15.12 10.06
C ASP A 242 13.65 13.61 9.96
N TYR A 243 14.21 13.14 8.83
CA TYR A 243 14.41 11.72 8.57
C TYR A 243 15.16 10.97 9.66
N ALA A 244 16.15 11.64 10.30
CA ALA A 244 16.96 11.03 11.36
C ALA A 244 16.16 10.68 12.62
N GLU A 245 15.06 11.39 12.88
CA GLU A 245 14.16 11.16 14.01
C GLU A 245 12.94 10.33 13.56
N ARG A 246 12.40 10.61 12.38
CA ARG A 246 11.20 9.99 11.84
C ARG A 246 11.43 8.53 11.47
N ILE A 247 12.52 8.19 10.80
CA ILE A 247 12.78 6.81 10.34
C ILE A 247 12.84 5.82 11.51
N PRO A 248 13.57 6.06 12.59
CA PRO A 248 13.56 5.14 13.75
C PRO A 248 12.17 4.91 14.31
N ALA A 249 11.36 5.97 14.46
CA ALA A 249 9.99 5.84 14.98
C ALA A 249 9.08 5.01 14.05
N LEU A 250 9.19 5.18 12.73
CA LEU A 250 8.41 4.42 11.76
C LEU A 250 8.85 2.95 11.69
N VAL A 251 10.14 2.68 11.80
CA VAL A 251 10.69 1.31 11.86
C VAL A 251 10.20 0.61 13.13
N GLU A 252 10.24 1.27 14.28
CA GLU A 252 9.71 0.75 15.54
C GLU A 252 8.21 0.49 15.47
N ALA A 253 7.45 1.35 14.79
CA ALA A 253 6.01 1.17 14.54
C ALA A 253 5.71 0.02 13.57
N GLY A 254 6.73 -0.53 12.88
CA GLY A 254 6.62 -1.68 11.98
C GLY A 254 6.39 -1.33 10.51
N ALA A 255 6.74 -0.13 10.04
CA ALA A 255 6.70 0.17 8.62
C ALA A 255 7.61 -0.79 7.82
N ASP A 256 7.08 -1.39 6.76
CA ASP A 256 7.80 -2.37 5.93
C ASP A 256 8.65 -1.70 4.85
N VAL A 257 8.19 -0.54 4.38
CA VAL A 257 8.84 0.22 3.31
C VAL A 257 8.60 1.71 3.51
N LEU A 258 9.65 2.49 3.35
CA LEU A 258 9.59 3.94 3.39
C LEU A 258 9.63 4.54 1.99
N CYS A 259 9.17 5.76 1.82
CA CYS A 259 9.31 6.48 0.57
C CYS A 259 9.56 7.96 0.82
N ILE A 260 10.64 8.49 0.25
CA ILE A 260 10.92 9.93 0.30
C ILE A 260 9.88 10.66 -0.55
N ASP A 261 9.12 11.54 0.07
CA ASP A 261 8.10 12.34 -0.60
C ASP A 261 8.64 13.73 -0.95
N SER A 262 9.03 13.88 -2.22
CA SER A 262 9.55 15.13 -2.78
C SER A 262 9.24 15.21 -4.27
N SER A 263 8.97 16.42 -4.78
CA SER A 263 8.85 16.66 -6.21
C SER A 263 10.20 16.78 -6.93
N GLU A 264 11.31 16.83 -6.18
CA GLU A 264 12.67 17.00 -6.70
C GLU A 264 13.56 15.86 -6.22
N GLY A 265 13.51 14.73 -6.96
CA GLY A 265 14.30 13.54 -6.64
C GLY A 265 15.79 13.71 -6.95
N PHE A 266 16.12 14.43 -8.02
CA PHE A 266 17.49 14.67 -8.43
C PHE A 266 18.12 15.80 -7.60
N SER A 267 18.29 15.55 -6.32
CA SER A 267 18.79 16.55 -5.36
C SER A 267 19.73 15.94 -4.31
N GLU A 268 20.64 16.76 -3.81
CA GLU A 268 21.55 16.38 -2.73
C GLU A 268 20.81 15.97 -1.45
N TRP A 269 19.64 16.52 -1.20
CA TRP A 269 18.83 16.20 -0.03
C TRP A 269 18.40 14.73 -0.02
N GLN A 270 18.02 14.20 -1.20
CA GLN A 270 17.65 12.80 -1.34
C GLN A 270 18.85 11.87 -1.15
N SER A 271 19.98 12.17 -1.79
CA SER A 271 21.18 11.34 -1.62
C SER A 271 21.70 11.33 -0.19
N ARG A 272 21.63 12.45 0.53
CA ARG A 272 21.95 12.51 1.97
C ARG A 272 21.02 11.64 2.81
N THR A 273 19.71 11.69 2.57
CA THR A 273 18.75 10.86 3.27
C THR A 273 19.00 9.39 3.02
N LEU A 274 19.21 9.00 1.75
CA LEU A 274 19.52 7.61 1.39
C LEU A 274 20.84 7.14 2.01
N ALA A 275 21.89 7.97 1.97
CA ALA A 275 23.19 7.66 2.58
C ALA A 275 23.04 7.42 4.09
N TRP A 276 22.28 8.27 4.79
CA TRP A 276 22.01 8.10 6.22
C TRP A 276 21.29 6.77 6.51
N VAL A 277 20.28 6.40 5.71
CA VAL A 277 19.60 5.10 5.86
C VAL A 277 20.56 3.93 5.65
N ARG A 278 21.40 4.01 4.62
CA ARG A 278 22.38 2.93 4.32
C ARG A 278 23.44 2.81 5.41
N GLU A 279 23.86 3.93 5.99
CA GLU A 279 24.80 3.95 7.11
C GLU A 279 24.21 3.30 8.38
N HIS A 280 22.95 3.60 8.73
CA HIS A 280 22.36 3.19 10.01
C HIS A 280 21.66 1.82 9.94
N TYR A 281 21.07 1.46 8.79
CA TYR A 281 20.24 0.28 8.62
C TYR A 281 20.69 -0.67 7.50
N GLY A 282 21.68 -0.29 6.71
CA GLY A 282 22.07 -1.10 5.54
C GLY A 282 20.89 -1.32 4.58
N ASP A 283 20.67 -2.58 4.20
CA ASP A 283 19.56 -3.00 3.36
C ASP A 283 18.34 -3.51 4.15
N SER A 284 18.35 -3.46 5.48
CA SER A 284 17.21 -3.92 6.30
C SER A 284 16.00 -3.00 6.16
N VAL A 285 16.20 -1.68 6.08
CA VAL A 285 15.14 -0.71 5.82
C VAL A 285 15.05 -0.43 4.32
N LYS A 286 13.86 -0.62 3.76
CA LYS A 286 13.57 -0.37 2.35
C LYS A 286 13.10 1.05 2.13
N VAL A 287 13.71 1.77 1.19
CA VAL A 287 13.41 3.19 0.95
C VAL A 287 13.31 3.48 -0.54
N GLY A 288 12.12 3.91 -0.97
CA GLY A 288 11.91 4.51 -2.29
C GLY A 288 12.29 5.98 -2.32
N ALA A 289 12.66 6.46 -3.49
CA ALA A 289 13.09 7.84 -3.72
C ALA A 289 12.47 8.42 -5.00
N GLY A 290 12.46 9.72 -5.13
CA GLY A 290 11.89 10.45 -6.29
C GLY A 290 11.26 11.78 -5.87
N ASN A 291 10.64 12.51 -6.82
CA ASN A 291 10.34 12.05 -8.17
C ASN A 291 11.39 12.55 -9.16
N VAL A 292 11.59 11.74 -10.18
CA VAL A 292 12.47 12.08 -11.33
C VAL A 292 11.67 11.98 -12.63
N VAL A 293 12.22 12.52 -13.72
CA VAL A 293 11.54 12.53 -15.03
C VAL A 293 12.46 12.13 -16.20
N ASP A 294 13.69 11.76 -15.91
CA ASP A 294 14.70 11.43 -16.90
C ASP A 294 15.70 10.39 -16.41
N ARG A 295 16.55 9.98 -17.34
CA ARG A 295 17.65 9.03 -17.13
C ARG A 295 18.62 9.45 -16.04
N GLU A 296 19.02 10.72 -16.02
CA GLU A 296 20.06 11.20 -15.10
C GLU A 296 19.56 11.13 -13.66
N GLY A 297 18.31 11.57 -13.43
CA GLY A 297 17.67 11.48 -12.12
C GLY A 297 17.51 10.03 -11.64
N PHE A 298 17.18 9.08 -12.55
CA PHE A 298 17.11 7.67 -12.20
C PHE A 298 18.48 7.15 -11.75
N LEU A 299 19.53 7.36 -12.55
CA LEU A 299 20.88 6.85 -12.25
C LEU A 299 21.40 7.42 -10.93
N PHE A 300 21.18 8.71 -10.68
CA PHE A 300 21.56 9.36 -9.44
C PHE A 300 20.96 8.69 -8.21
N LEU A 301 19.65 8.42 -8.22
CA LEU A 301 18.97 7.77 -7.10
C LEU A 301 19.32 6.29 -6.96
N ALA A 302 19.52 5.60 -8.09
CA ALA A 302 19.96 4.22 -8.12
C ALA A 302 21.33 4.05 -7.45
N GLU A 303 22.28 4.91 -7.80
CA GLU A 303 23.64 4.92 -7.24
C GLU A 303 23.66 5.37 -5.77
N ALA A 304 22.72 6.24 -5.37
CA ALA A 304 22.53 6.63 -3.98
C ALA A 304 21.91 5.50 -3.12
N GLY A 305 21.45 4.42 -3.74
CA GLY A 305 20.99 3.22 -3.03
C GLY A 305 19.48 3.13 -2.80
N ALA A 306 18.65 3.80 -3.60
CA ALA A 306 17.20 3.66 -3.54
C ALA A 306 16.74 2.21 -3.79
N ASP A 307 15.67 1.77 -3.13
CA ASP A 307 15.07 0.46 -3.33
C ASP A 307 14.02 0.44 -4.46
N PHE A 308 13.41 1.57 -4.75
CA PHE A 308 12.59 1.83 -5.95
C PHE A 308 12.63 3.32 -6.28
N ILE A 309 12.27 3.68 -7.50
CA ILE A 309 12.31 5.08 -7.94
C ILE A 309 10.96 5.50 -8.50
N LYS A 310 10.45 6.64 -8.00
CA LYS A 310 9.21 7.26 -8.46
C LYS A 310 9.46 8.21 -9.62
N VAL A 311 8.61 8.09 -10.65
CA VAL A 311 8.67 8.88 -11.88
C VAL A 311 7.43 9.74 -12.02
N GLY A 312 7.62 11.04 -12.17
CA GLY A 312 6.56 11.99 -12.48
C GLY A 312 6.66 13.31 -11.74
N ILE A 313 6.71 14.41 -12.48
CA ILE A 313 6.67 15.78 -11.96
C ILE A 313 5.57 16.54 -12.68
N GLY A 314 4.64 17.11 -11.91
CA GLY A 314 3.58 17.95 -12.42
C GLY A 314 2.46 17.20 -13.16
N GLY A 315 2.38 15.86 -13.08
CA GLY A 315 1.35 15.05 -13.74
C GLY A 315 0.10 14.79 -12.91
N GLY A 316 0.10 15.12 -11.62
CA GLY A 316 -1.03 14.90 -10.71
C GLY A 316 -2.23 15.82 -11.04
N SER A 317 -3.47 15.33 -10.80
CA SER A 317 -4.69 16.06 -11.13
C SER A 317 -4.86 17.40 -10.40
N ILE A 318 -4.18 17.59 -9.28
CA ILE A 318 -4.21 18.79 -8.44
C ILE A 318 -2.84 19.45 -8.30
N CYS A 319 -1.83 18.94 -9.03
CA CYS A 319 -0.49 19.51 -9.08
C CYS A 319 -0.47 20.65 -10.12
N ILE A 320 -0.05 21.83 -9.69
CA ILE A 320 0.10 23.02 -10.56
C ILE A 320 1.57 23.44 -10.71
N THR A 321 2.51 22.58 -10.39
CA THR A 321 3.96 22.85 -10.52
C THR A 321 4.34 23.26 -11.95
N ARG A 322 3.74 22.62 -12.97
CA ARG A 322 3.99 22.99 -14.38
C ARG A 322 3.49 24.38 -14.73
N GLU A 323 2.36 24.80 -14.14
CA GLU A 323 1.78 26.11 -14.35
C GLU A 323 2.56 27.19 -13.60
N THR A 324 2.94 26.93 -12.34
CA THR A 324 3.56 27.91 -11.46
C THR A 324 5.07 28.06 -11.66
N LYS A 325 5.76 26.94 -11.97
CA LYS A 325 7.23 26.89 -12.08
C LYS A 325 7.73 26.59 -13.50
N GLY A 326 6.87 26.11 -14.40
CA GLY A 326 7.27 25.63 -15.72
C GLY A 326 8.11 24.35 -15.69
N ILE A 327 8.08 23.58 -14.57
CA ILE A 327 8.87 22.38 -14.37
C ILE A 327 8.00 21.14 -14.54
N GLY A 328 8.46 20.17 -15.32
CA GLY A 328 7.80 18.88 -15.51
C GLY A 328 8.10 18.26 -16.86
N ARG A 329 7.61 17.06 -17.07
CA ARG A 329 7.72 16.32 -18.35
C ARG A 329 6.42 15.52 -18.55
N GLY A 330 6.02 15.27 -19.81
CA GLY A 330 4.91 14.36 -20.10
C GLY A 330 5.15 12.99 -19.50
N GLN A 331 4.14 12.43 -18.84
CA GLN A 331 4.32 11.25 -17.99
C GLN A 331 4.77 10.02 -18.79
N ALA A 332 4.23 9.81 -19.98
CA ALA A 332 4.62 8.70 -20.83
C ALA A 332 6.08 8.82 -21.28
N SER A 333 6.51 10.00 -21.74
CA SER A 333 7.90 10.24 -22.14
C SER A 333 8.88 10.08 -20.99
N ALA A 334 8.55 10.60 -19.80
CA ALA A 334 9.37 10.45 -18.61
C ALA A 334 9.53 8.98 -18.21
N LEU A 335 8.42 8.25 -18.20
CA LEU A 335 8.41 6.84 -17.81
C LEU A 335 9.24 5.96 -18.77
N ILE A 336 9.05 6.13 -20.08
CA ILE A 336 9.81 5.37 -21.09
C ILE A 336 11.32 5.62 -20.96
N ASP A 337 11.73 6.87 -20.76
CA ASP A 337 13.14 7.25 -20.63
C ASP A 337 13.78 6.65 -19.36
N VAL A 338 13.08 6.75 -18.23
CA VAL A 338 13.53 6.19 -16.94
C VAL A 338 13.57 4.66 -16.99
N CYS A 339 12.56 4.00 -17.58
CA CYS A 339 12.55 2.53 -17.68
C CYS A 339 13.67 2.00 -18.57
N LYS A 340 14.01 2.70 -19.66
CA LYS A 340 15.21 2.36 -20.45
C LYS A 340 16.48 2.48 -19.62
N ALA A 341 16.62 3.53 -18.82
CA ALA A 341 17.76 3.69 -17.92
C ALA A 341 17.85 2.58 -16.87
N ARG A 342 16.70 2.15 -16.32
CA ARG A 342 16.60 1.00 -15.39
C ARG A 342 17.10 -0.29 -16.05
N ASP A 343 16.66 -0.58 -17.26
CA ASP A 343 17.01 -1.81 -17.97
C ASP A 343 18.52 -1.85 -18.26
N GLU A 344 19.11 -0.75 -18.72
CA GLU A 344 20.55 -0.61 -18.92
C GLU A 344 21.33 -0.71 -17.60
N TYR A 345 20.81 -0.13 -16.52
CA TYR A 345 21.41 -0.25 -15.19
C TYR A 345 21.41 -1.71 -14.73
N PHE A 346 20.29 -2.42 -14.91
CA PHE A 346 20.17 -3.83 -14.58
C PHE A 346 21.13 -4.71 -15.40
N GLU A 347 21.25 -4.48 -16.70
CA GLU A 347 22.21 -5.20 -17.54
C GLU A 347 23.66 -4.99 -17.08
N ARG A 348 24.00 -3.76 -16.69
CA ARG A 348 25.35 -3.39 -16.24
C ARG A 348 25.70 -3.91 -14.86
N THR A 349 24.77 -3.87 -13.93
CA THR A 349 25.05 -4.10 -12.49
C THR A 349 24.49 -5.41 -11.96
N GLY A 350 23.53 -6.01 -12.65
CA GLY A 350 22.75 -7.14 -12.14
C GLY A 350 21.75 -6.78 -11.02
N VAL A 351 21.57 -5.48 -10.72
CA VAL A 351 20.60 -4.99 -9.71
C VAL A 351 19.39 -4.39 -10.40
N TYR A 352 18.24 -5.00 -10.20
CA TYR A 352 16.96 -4.49 -10.68
C TYR A 352 16.35 -3.52 -9.66
N ILE A 353 16.04 -2.31 -10.09
CA ILE A 353 15.41 -1.30 -9.26
C ILE A 353 14.02 -0.99 -9.82
N PRO A 354 12.93 -1.39 -9.13
CA PRO A 354 11.58 -1.15 -9.64
C PRO A 354 11.28 0.32 -9.86
N VAL A 355 10.49 0.59 -10.89
CA VAL A 355 10.04 1.94 -11.26
C VAL A 355 8.56 2.09 -10.95
N CYS A 356 8.24 3.11 -10.16
CA CYS A 356 6.87 3.52 -9.84
C CYS A 356 6.43 4.67 -10.74
N SER A 357 5.36 4.50 -11.52
CA SER A 357 4.73 5.63 -12.22
C SER A 357 3.81 6.38 -11.29
N ASP A 358 4.14 7.64 -10.98
CA ASP A 358 3.41 8.52 -10.06
C ASP A 358 2.81 9.72 -10.80
N GLY A 359 1.48 9.79 -10.83
CA GLY A 359 0.71 10.81 -11.52
C GLY A 359 0.39 10.51 -12.99
N GLY A 360 -0.42 11.35 -13.62
CA GLY A 360 -0.81 11.24 -15.02
C GLY A 360 -1.87 10.17 -15.34
N ILE A 361 -2.22 9.30 -14.40
CA ILE A 361 -3.23 8.25 -14.56
C ILE A 361 -4.61 8.81 -14.25
N VAL A 362 -5.43 8.96 -15.28
CA VAL A 362 -6.80 9.51 -15.21
C VAL A 362 -7.85 8.42 -15.42
N TYR A 363 -7.59 7.47 -16.30
CA TYR A 363 -8.48 6.38 -16.70
C TYR A 363 -7.84 5.02 -16.46
N ASP A 364 -8.65 3.96 -16.36
CA ASP A 364 -8.16 2.60 -16.11
C ASP A 364 -7.18 2.11 -17.20
N HIS A 365 -7.41 2.46 -18.46
CA HIS A 365 -6.50 2.09 -19.56
C HIS A 365 -5.11 2.73 -19.43
N HIS A 366 -4.97 3.89 -18.77
CA HIS A 366 -3.66 4.46 -18.48
C HIS A 366 -2.82 3.56 -17.55
N MET A 367 -3.48 2.76 -16.69
CA MET A 367 -2.77 1.79 -15.84
C MET A 367 -2.04 0.76 -16.70
N THR A 368 -2.74 0.18 -17.69
CA THR A 368 -2.12 -0.81 -18.59
C THR A 368 -1.06 -0.18 -19.49
N LEU A 369 -1.28 1.05 -19.98
CA LEU A 369 -0.27 1.79 -20.74
C LEU A 369 1.01 2.02 -19.93
N ALA A 370 0.87 2.47 -18.66
CA ALA A 370 2.03 2.71 -17.81
C ALA A 370 2.81 1.42 -17.53
N LEU A 371 2.13 0.31 -17.25
CA LEU A 371 2.74 -0.99 -17.07
C LEU A 371 3.45 -1.47 -18.35
N ALA A 372 2.81 -1.31 -19.52
CA ALA A 372 3.40 -1.65 -20.81
C ALA A 372 4.63 -0.80 -21.17
N MET A 373 4.69 0.45 -20.71
CA MET A 373 5.83 1.35 -20.89
C MET A 373 6.99 1.08 -19.94
N GLY A 374 6.84 0.11 -19.03
CA GLY A 374 7.91 -0.37 -18.17
C GLY A 374 7.72 -0.11 -16.67
N ALA A 375 6.65 0.57 -16.23
CA ALA A 375 6.37 0.69 -14.80
C ALA A 375 6.18 -0.70 -14.17
N ASP A 376 6.76 -0.90 -12.99
CA ASP A 376 6.53 -2.09 -12.20
C ASP A 376 5.26 -1.96 -11.38
N PHE A 377 4.99 -0.77 -10.86
CA PHE A 377 3.77 -0.44 -10.14
C PHE A 377 3.40 1.05 -10.27
N LEU A 378 2.22 1.39 -9.79
CA LEU A 378 1.58 2.67 -10.01
C LEU A 378 1.24 3.33 -8.67
N MET A 379 1.57 4.62 -8.52
CA MET A 379 1.14 5.41 -7.37
C MET A 379 -0.02 6.32 -7.78
N LEU A 380 -1.15 6.19 -7.08
CA LEU A 380 -2.41 6.82 -7.45
C LEU A 380 -2.94 7.71 -6.31
N GLY A 381 -3.15 8.99 -6.61
CA GLY A 381 -3.74 9.98 -5.70
C GLY A 381 -5.25 10.10 -5.88
N ARG A 382 -5.69 10.75 -6.96
CA ARG A 382 -7.11 11.01 -7.27
C ARG A 382 -7.95 9.74 -7.27
N TYR A 383 -7.42 8.63 -7.75
CA TYR A 383 -8.11 7.35 -7.80
C TYR A 383 -8.57 6.90 -6.41
N PHE A 384 -7.62 6.86 -5.44
CA PHE A 384 -7.91 6.43 -4.07
C PHE A 384 -8.63 7.49 -3.23
N ALA A 385 -8.44 8.78 -3.52
CA ALA A 385 -9.14 9.87 -2.81
C ALA A 385 -10.67 9.76 -2.88
N ARG A 386 -11.21 9.06 -3.87
CA ARG A 386 -12.64 8.91 -4.16
C ARG A 386 -13.37 7.90 -3.29
N PHE A 387 -12.65 7.08 -2.51
CA PHE A 387 -13.20 5.90 -1.84
C PHE A 387 -13.55 6.15 -0.38
N ASP A 388 -14.41 5.29 0.17
CA ASP A 388 -14.83 5.33 1.57
C ASP A 388 -13.64 5.28 2.54
N GLU A 389 -12.58 4.57 2.17
CA GLU A 389 -11.42 4.30 3.00
C GLU A 389 -10.40 5.45 3.04
N SER A 390 -10.50 6.42 2.13
CA SER A 390 -9.67 7.63 2.20
C SER A 390 -10.04 8.49 3.43
N PRO A 391 -9.09 9.21 4.03
CA PRO A 391 -9.31 9.88 5.31
C PRO A 391 -10.24 11.09 5.27
N THR A 392 -10.64 11.56 4.10
CA THR A 392 -11.47 12.77 3.95
C THR A 392 -12.96 12.47 4.11
N ASN A 393 -13.73 13.53 4.40
CA ASN A 393 -15.18 13.42 4.56
C ASN A 393 -15.90 13.30 3.21
N LYS A 394 -16.98 12.53 3.19
CA LYS A 394 -17.95 12.51 2.11
C LYS A 394 -18.92 13.66 2.30
N ILE A 395 -19.05 14.49 1.28
CA ILE A 395 -19.94 15.66 1.27
C ILE A 395 -20.96 15.57 0.14
N SER A 396 -22.10 16.23 0.30
CA SER A 396 -23.12 16.33 -0.75
C SER A 396 -23.15 17.76 -1.28
N LEU A 397 -22.95 17.92 -2.59
CA LEU A 397 -23.08 19.17 -3.31
C LEU A 397 -24.13 19.00 -4.42
N LYS A 398 -25.21 19.77 -4.35
CA LYS A 398 -26.31 19.74 -5.34
C LYS A 398 -26.84 18.31 -5.62
N GLY A 399 -26.95 17.47 -4.58
CA GLY A 399 -27.44 16.10 -4.69
C GLY A 399 -26.43 15.07 -5.17
N THR A 400 -25.22 15.45 -5.51
CA THR A 400 -24.12 14.57 -5.88
C THR A 400 -23.12 14.45 -4.73
N TYR A 401 -22.55 13.24 -4.54
CA TYR A 401 -21.56 13.01 -3.50
C TYR A 401 -20.15 13.20 -3.99
N TYR A 402 -19.34 13.83 -3.14
CA TYR A 402 -17.93 14.11 -3.36
C TYR A 402 -17.11 13.76 -2.13
N LYS A 403 -15.78 13.65 -2.33
CA LYS A 403 -14.77 13.62 -1.28
C LYS A 403 -13.88 14.85 -1.42
N GLU A 404 -13.40 15.37 -0.30
CA GLU A 404 -12.41 16.44 -0.33
C GLU A 404 -11.06 15.89 -0.83
N TYR A 405 -10.34 16.66 -1.63
CA TYR A 405 -9.07 16.26 -2.21
C TYR A 405 -8.15 17.47 -2.40
N TRP A 406 -7.03 17.48 -1.70
CA TRP A 406 -6.05 18.57 -1.75
C TRP A 406 -4.63 18.06 -1.92
N GLY A 407 -3.78 18.89 -2.57
CA GLY A 407 -2.36 18.60 -2.79
C GLY A 407 -1.51 18.88 -1.55
N GLU A 408 -0.42 18.16 -1.41
CA GLU A 408 0.58 18.40 -0.37
C GLU A 408 1.27 19.78 -0.51
N GLY A 409 1.30 20.34 -1.72
CA GLY A 409 1.78 21.70 -2.00
C GLY A 409 0.71 22.78 -1.87
N SER A 410 -0.48 22.50 -1.29
CA SER A 410 -1.53 23.47 -1.04
C SER A 410 -1.40 24.14 0.33
N ASN A 411 -2.04 25.31 0.50
CA ASN A 411 -2.13 25.97 1.79
C ASN A 411 -2.81 25.15 2.86
N ARG A 412 -3.68 24.19 2.49
CA ARG A 412 -4.33 23.28 3.42
C ARG A 412 -3.35 22.32 4.09
N ALA A 413 -2.34 21.82 3.33
CA ALA A 413 -1.30 20.92 3.84
C ALA A 413 -0.08 21.65 4.43
N ARG A 414 -0.09 22.96 4.46
CA ARG A 414 1.04 23.87 4.71
C ARG A 414 1.87 23.64 5.98
N ASN A 415 1.31 23.06 6.99
CA ASN A 415 2.00 22.93 8.28
C ASN A 415 3.13 21.88 8.26
N TRP A 416 3.19 21.04 7.22
CA TRP A 416 4.05 19.88 7.11
C TRP A 416 4.73 19.85 5.74
N GLN A 417 5.46 20.92 5.43
CA GLN A 417 5.98 21.17 4.09
C GLN A 417 7.06 20.18 3.66
N ARG A 418 7.01 19.80 2.37
CA ARG A 418 8.05 19.04 1.68
C ARG A 418 9.35 19.79 1.53
N TYR A 419 9.30 21.13 1.49
CA TYR A 419 10.43 22.01 1.19
C TYR A 419 10.85 22.79 2.42
N ASP A 420 12.17 22.98 2.58
CA ASP A 420 12.70 23.90 3.57
C ASP A 420 12.64 25.34 3.04
N LEU A 421 11.61 26.06 3.46
CA LEU A 421 11.38 27.44 3.05
C LEU A 421 11.90 28.46 4.08
N GLY A 422 12.85 28.06 4.93
CA GLY A 422 13.54 28.99 5.82
C GLY A 422 12.66 29.66 6.86
N GLY A 423 12.16 28.93 7.84
CA GLY A 423 11.68 29.46 9.11
C GLY A 423 10.26 30.04 9.16
N ASP A 424 9.67 30.49 8.07
CA ASP A 424 8.27 30.92 8.02
C ASP A 424 7.37 29.82 7.48
N LYS A 425 6.36 29.43 8.27
CA LYS A 425 5.42 28.32 7.98
C LYS A 425 4.41 28.60 6.82
N LYS A 426 4.66 29.60 6.00
CA LYS A 426 3.80 29.94 4.85
C LYS A 426 4.51 29.60 3.55
N LEU A 427 3.81 28.90 2.64
CA LEU A 427 4.25 28.78 1.27
C LEU A 427 4.29 30.18 0.64
N SER A 428 5.38 30.49 -0.09
CA SER A 428 5.44 31.72 -0.90
C SER A 428 4.46 31.68 -2.07
N PHE A 429 4.13 30.48 -2.56
CA PHE A 429 3.08 30.20 -3.57
C PHE A 429 2.65 28.74 -3.45
N GLU A 430 1.48 28.43 -3.98
CA GLU A 430 0.96 27.06 -3.98
C GLU A 430 1.44 26.29 -5.21
N GLU A 431 1.71 25.01 -5.02
CA GLU A 431 1.99 24.02 -6.08
C GLU A 431 0.91 22.95 -6.18
N GLY A 432 -0.13 23.05 -5.38
CA GLY A 432 -1.28 22.17 -5.37
C GLY A 432 -2.56 22.91 -5.02
N VAL A 433 -3.69 22.43 -5.48
CA VAL A 433 -5.01 23.01 -5.23
C VAL A 433 -5.79 22.23 -4.18
N ASP A 434 -6.73 22.90 -3.50
CA ASP A 434 -7.77 22.29 -2.68
C ASP A 434 -9.03 22.12 -3.52
N SER A 435 -9.56 20.90 -3.59
CA SER A 435 -10.62 20.54 -4.52
C SER A 435 -11.51 19.41 -4.01
N TYR A 436 -12.45 19.01 -4.84
CA TYR A 436 -13.32 17.85 -4.64
C TYR A 436 -13.15 16.84 -5.77
N VAL A 437 -13.29 15.56 -5.43
CA VAL A 437 -13.36 14.46 -6.39
C VAL A 437 -14.71 13.76 -6.27
N PRO A 438 -15.31 13.27 -7.37
CA PRO A 438 -16.53 12.48 -7.31
C PRO A 438 -16.34 11.26 -6.44
N TYR A 439 -17.25 11.04 -5.49
CA TYR A 439 -17.27 9.86 -4.65
C TYR A 439 -17.56 8.59 -5.48
N ALA A 440 -16.87 7.50 -5.20
CA ALA A 440 -16.96 6.27 -5.99
C ALA A 440 -17.26 4.99 -5.18
N GLY A 441 -17.57 5.11 -3.90
CA GLY A 441 -17.87 3.94 -3.06
C GLY A 441 -16.63 3.24 -2.49
N SER A 442 -16.67 1.91 -2.35
CA SER A 442 -15.61 1.14 -1.73
C SER A 442 -14.37 1.00 -2.60
N LEU A 443 -13.20 0.95 -1.97
CA LEU A 443 -11.93 0.65 -2.64
C LEU A 443 -11.99 -0.72 -3.35
N LYS A 444 -12.47 -1.75 -2.66
CA LYS A 444 -12.51 -3.12 -3.17
C LYS A 444 -13.24 -3.23 -4.50
N ASP A 445 -14.45 -2.67 -4.61
CA ASP A 445 -15.26 -2.77 -5.83
C ASP A 445 -14.58 -2.08 -7.02
N ASN A 446 -14.01 -0.90 -6.77
CA ASN A 446 -13.35 -0.12 -7.81
C ASN A 446 -12.03 -0.75 -8.25
N VAL A 447 -11.20 -1.22 -7.31
CA VAL A 447 -9.94 -1.93 -7.62
C VAL A 447 -10.23 -3.20 -8.41
N THR A 448 -11.21 -4.00 -7.99
CA THR A 448 -11.63 -5.21 -8.71
C THR A 448 -12.02 -4.91 -10.15
N LEU A 449 -12.82 -3.85 -10.36
CA LEU A 449 -13.26 -3.45 -11.70
C LEU A 449 -12.09 -2.96 -12.57
N SER A 450 -11.24 -2.07 -12.02
CA SER A 450 -10.08 -1.52 -12.75
C SER A 450 -9.10 -2.63 -13.14
N LEU A 451 -8.78 -3.54 -12.21
CA LEU A 451 -7.87 -4.65 -12.48
C LEU A 451 -8.46 -5.68 -13.46
N SER A 452 -9.78 -5.87 -13.50
CA SER A 452 -10.44 -6.69 -14.53
C SER A 452 -10.17 -6.14 -15.93
N LYS A 453 -10.24 -4.82 -16.11
CA LYS A 453 -9.91 -4.15 -17.38
C LYS A 453 -8.43 -4.30 -17.72
N VAL A 454 -7.53 -4.10 -16.75
CA VAL A 454 -6.08 -4.29 -16.92
C VAL A 454 -5.77 -5.71 -17.39
N LYS A 455 -6.30 -6.73 -16.70
CA LYS A 455 -6.12 -8.14 -17.06
C LYS A 455 -6.66 -8.47 -18.44
N SER A 456 -7.85 -7.96 -18.79
CA SER A 456 -8.43 -8.13 -20.12
C SER A 456 -7.55 -7.53 -21.21
N THR A 457 -7.02 -6.33 -21.00
CA THR A 457 -6.10 -5.67 -21.95
C THR A 457 -4.79 -6.43 -22.09
N MET A 458 -4.24 -6.96 -20.99
CA MET A 458 -3.04 -7.82 -21.03
C MET A 458 -3.29 -9.08 -21.89
N CYS A 459 -4.44 -9.71 -21.75
CA CYS A 459 -4.86 -10.84 -22.61
C CYS A 459 -4.88 -10.44 -24.09
N ASN A 460 -5.42 -9.27 -24.42
CA ASN A 460 -5.42 -8.77 -25.80
C ASN A 460 -4.01 -8.51 -26.35
N CYS A 461 -3.04 -8.27 -25.50
CA CYS A 461 -1.62 -8.13 -25.85
C CYS A 461 -0.88 -9.50 -25.86
N GLY A 462 -1.53 -10.59 -25.50
CA GLY A 462 -0.92 -11.92 -25.39
C GLY A 462 0.00 -12.08 -24.18
N ALA A 463 -0.22 -11.32 -23.10
CA ALA A 463 0.61 -11.29 -21.91
C ALA A 463 -0.15 -11.80 -20.68
N LEU A 464 0.50 -12.68 -19.90
CA LEU A 464 -0.05 -13.24 -18.65
C LEU A 464 0.63 -12.67 -17.41
N THR A 465 1.75 -11.96 -17.58
CA THR A 465 2.48 -11.30 -16.50
C THR A 465 2.89 -9.88 -16.92
N ILE A 466 3.22 -9.02 -15.94
CA ILE A 466 3.68 -7.65 -16.23
C ILE A 466 4.98 -7.67 -17.05
N PRO A 467 6.01 -8.47 -16.73
CA PRO A 467 7.20 -8.57 -17.60
C PRO A 467 6.89 -9.02 -19.03
N GLU A 468 5.94 -9.95 -19.21
CA GLU A 468 5.51 -10.33 -20.57
C GLU A 468 4.82 -9.18 -21.30
N LEU A 469 4.00 -8.38 -20.60
CA LEU A 469 3.37 -7.19 -21.19
C LEU A 469 4.43 -6.20 -21.65
N GLN A 470 5.44 -5.92 -20.82
CA GLN A 470 6.55 -5.02 -21.16
C GLN A 470 7.34 -5.50 -22.40
N GLN A 471 7.48 -6.81 -22.58
CA GLN A 471 8.20 -7.40 -23.72
C GLN A 471 7.35 -7.48 -25.00
N LYS A 472 6.05 -7.78 -24.87
CA LYS A 472 5.16 -8.09 -25.99
C LYS A 472 4.33 -6.89 -26.48
N ALA A 473 4.12 -5.89 -25.62
CA ALA A 473 3.26 -4.76 -25.92
C ALA A 473 3.80 -3.94 -27.11
N LYS A 474 2.87 -3.54 -27.97
CA LYS A 474 3.14 -2.62 -29.07
C LYS A 474 2.34 -1.36 -28.82
N LEU A 475 3.02 -0.24 -28.78
CA LEU A 475 2.43 1.07 -28.54
C LEU A 475 2.46 1.89 -29.82
N THR A 476 1.37 2.59 -30.09
CA THR A 476 1.28 3.58 -31.18
C THR A 476 0.89 4.93 -30.64
N LEU A 477 1.53 5.98 -31.15
CA LEU A 477 1.09 7.36 -30.95
C LEU A 477 -0.18 7.60 -31.75
N VAL A 478 -1.10 8.37 -31.20
CA VAL A 478 -2.36 8.73 -31.82
C VAL A 478 -2.49 10.24 -31.98
N SER A 479 -3.15 10.66 -33.05
CA SER A 479 -3.47 12.08 -33.29
C SER A 479 -4.58 12.56 -32.37
N ALA A 480 -4.74 13.89 -32.24
CA ALA A 480 -5.86 14.48 -31.52
C ALA A 480 -7.24 13.99 -32.02
N THR A 481 -7.38 13.74 -33.32
CA THR A 481 -8.60 13.18 -33.92
C THR A 481 -8.83 11.74 -33.47
N SER A 482 -7.79 10.92 -33.42
CA SER A 482 -7.89 9.53 -32.93
C SER A 482 -8.24 9.46 -31.44
N ILE A 483 -7.82 10.43 -30.64
CA ILE A 483 -8.22 10.52 -29.22
C ILE A 483 -9.74 10.74 -29.11
N VAL A 484 -10.31 11.61 -29.95
CA VAL A 484 -11.76 11.86 -29.99
C VAL A 484 -12.51 10.61 -30.50
N GLU A 485 -12.00 9.96 -31.56
CA GLU A 485 -12.55 8.70 -32.09
C GLU A 485 -12.57 7.58 -31.04
N GLY A 486 -11.63 7.56 -30.10
CA GLY A 486 -11.54 6.56 -29.04
C GLY A 486 -12.67 6.60 -28.02
N GLY A 487 -13.49 7.66 -27.99
CA GLY A 487 -14.68 7.76 -27.15
C GLY A 487 -15.97 7.42 -27.90
N ALA A 488 -17.08 7.23 -27.18
CA ALA A 488 -18.38 7.12 -27.83
C ALA A 488 -18.70 8.46 -28.50
N HIS A 489 -18.91 8.42 -29.83
CA HIS A 489 -19.20 9.60 -30.65
C HIS A 489 -20.38 9.33 -31.59
N ASP A 490 -21.02 10.39 -32.08
CA ASP A 490 -22.18 10.31 -32.98
C ASP A 490 -23.37 9.48 -32.46
N VAL A 491 -23.46 9.29 -31.13
CA VAL A 491 -24.55 8.60 -30.46
C VAL A 491 -25.01 9.35 -29.22
N VAL A 492 -26.29 9.20 -28.87
CA VAL A 492 -26.81 9.65 -27.58
C VAL A 492 -26.73 8.44 -26.61
N GLN A 493 -25.88 8.57 -25.59
CA GLN A 493 -25.76 7.54 -24.56
C GLN A 493 -27.01 7.50 -23.70
N LYS A 494 -27.54 6.28 -23.46
CA LYS A 494 -28.57 6.09 -22.44
C LYS A 494 -27.90 6.21 -21.07
N GLU A 495 -28.46 7.05 -20.19
CA GLU A 495 -28.04 7.07 -18.79
C GLU A 495 -28.25 5.66 -18.21
N THR A 496 -27.17 5.03 -17.78
CA THR A 496 -27.24 3.77 -17.06
C THR A 496 -27.45 4.05 -15.58
N TYR A 497 -28.02 3.12 -14.83
CA TYR A 497 -28.24 3.25 -13.39
C TYR A 497 -26.95 3.55 -12.60
N SER A 498 -25.78 3.23 -13.18
CA SER A 498 -24.46 3.60 -12.67
C SER A 498 -24.16 5.09 -12.84
N ASP A 499 -24.72 5.76 -13.84
CA ASP A 499 -24.52 7.18 -14.09
C ASP A 499 -25.43 8.05 -13.21
N LEU A 500 -26.55 7.49 -12.75
CA LEU A 500 -27.44 8.12 -11.76
C LEU A 500 -26.86 8.05 -10.33
N LYS A 501 -25.80 7.26 -10.09
CA LYS A 501 -25.06 7.18 -8.82
C LYS A 501 -23.76 8.00 -8.81
N LYS A 502 -23.44 8.71 -9.88
CA LYS A 502 -22.27 9.60 -9.96
C LYS A 502 -22.53 10.98 -9.36
#